data_ca0fd6e59c99ba752d9e481f655d3b46
#
_entry.id   ca0fd6e59c99ba752d9e481f655d3b46
#
_cell.length_a   1.000
_cell.length_b   1.000
_cell.length_c   1.000
_cell.angle_alpha   90.00
_cell.angle_beta   90.00
_cell.angle_gamma   90.00
#
_symmetry.space_group_name_H-M   'P 1'
#
loop_
_entity.id
_entity.type
_entity.pdbx_description
1 polymer ?
#
loop_
_entity_poly.entity_id
_entity_poly.type
_entity_poly.pdbx_seq_one_letter_code
_entity_poly.pdbx_strand_id
1 'polypeptide(L)'
;MYQEQDNESLYPVEGISDVWSVESSFIVGIASQDLKEKDPQAYEAVCKGIAQAIDYINANPEEAAKLTCEFNGNTLEDELKYMQKGNYSVETTGIFDLASFMSENGFIDKSFAAYEDLVFDNVKGN
;
A
#
# COMPACT_ATOMS: atom_id res chain seq x y z
N MET A 1 9.41 -8.21 0.83
CA MET A 1 9.61 -8.80 2.17
C MET A 1 9.29 -10.29 2.21
N TYR A 2 8.08 -10.75 1.84
CA TYR A 2 7.75 -12.19 1.90
C TYR A 2 8.62 -13.05 0.97
N GLN A 3 9.03 -12.53 -0.19
CA GLN A 3 9.89 -13.25 -1.13
C GLN A 3 11.27 -13.56 -0.53
N GLU A 4 11.82 -12.60 0.21
CA GLU A 4 13.11 -12.78 0.88
C GLU A 4 13.01 -13.73 2.08
N GLN A 5 11.88 -13.73 2.79
CA GLN A 5 11.65 -14.66 3.90
C GLN A 5 11.56 -16.12 3.46
N ASP A 6 11.10 -16.37 2.23
CA ASP A 6 11.03 -17.72 1.67
C ASP A 6 12.35 -18.21 1.06
N ASN A 7 13.40 -17.37 1.06
CA ASN A 7 14.73 -17.74 0.59
C ASN A 7 15.52 -18.39 1.74
N GLU A 8 15.78 -19.69 1.64
CA GLU A 8 16.49 -20.46 2.67
C GLU A 8 17.92 -19.97 2.95
N SER A 9 18.51 -19.18 2.06
CA SER A 9 19.83 -18.56 2.25
C SER A 9 19.79 -17.22 2.99
N LEU A 10 18.60 -16.68 3.29
CA LEU A 10 18.42 -15.41 3.99
C LEU A 10 17.73 -15.65 5.33
N TYR A 11 18.30 -15.07 6.36
CA TYR A 11 17.73 -15.11 7.72
C TYR A 11 17.30 -13.70 8.12
N PRO A 12 15.99 -13.41 8.21
CA PRO A 12 15.55 -12.14 8.76
C PRO A 12 15.97 -12.02 10.22
N VAL A 13 16.60 -10.92 10.58
CA VAL A 13 17.03 -10.66 11.96
C VAL A 13 15.85 -10.21 12.80
N GLU A 14 15.01 -9.33 12.21
CA GLU A 14 13.79 -8.81 12.82
C GLU A 14 12.73 -8.59 11.75
N GLY A 15 11.46 -8.75 12.11
CA GLY A 15 10.33 -8.35 11.28
C GLY A 15 9.99 -6.88 11.51
N ILE A 16 9.25 -6.28 10.59
CA ILE A 16 8.81 -4.88 10.74
C ILE A 16 7.93 -4.71 11.99
N SER A 17 7.13 -5.72 12.34
CA SER A 17 6.29 -5.73 13.55
C SER A 17 7.08 -5.71 14.86
N ASP A 18 8.36 -6.09 14.82
CA ASP A 18 9.21 -6.12 16.02
C ASP A 18 9.80 -4.74 16.32
N VAL A 19 9.95 -3.91 15.29
CA VAL A 19 10.53 -2.56 15.40
C VAL A 19 9.50 -1.45 15.23
N TRP A 20 8.38 -1.72 14.58
CA TRP A 20 7.29 -0.79 14.34
C TRP A 20 5.96 -1.41 14.77
N SER A 21 5.43 -0.94 15.91
CA SER A 21 4.23 -1.52 16.54
C SER A 21 2.91 -1.07 15.91
N VAL A 22 2.96 -0.11 14.99
CA VAL A 22 1.77 0.41 14.30
C VAL A 22 1.60 -0.34 12.99
N GLU A 23 0.42 -0.91 12.76
CA GLU A 23 0.06 -1.44 11.45
C GLU A 23 0.03 -0.30 10.43
N SER A 24 0.76 -0.43 9.33
CA SER A 24 0.94 0.65 8.37
C SER A 24 0.81 0.17 6.93
N SER A 25 0.18 1.00 6.10
CA SER A 25 0.17 0.83 4.65
C SER A 25 1.54 1.19 4.08
N PHE A 26 2.24 0.21 3.47
CA PHE A 26 3.56 0.43 2.88
C PHE A 26 3.52 0.83 1.42
N ILE A 27 2.47 0.43 0.71
CA ILE A 27 2.28 0.77 -0.71
C ILE A 27 1.01 1.57 -0.81
N VAL A 28 1.14 2.81 -1.26
CA VAL A 28 0.02 3.74 -1.43
C VAL A 28 0.04 4.35 -2.83
N GLY A 29 -1.13 4.64 -3.38
CA GLY A 29 -1.27 5.45 -4.58
C GLY A 29 -1.03 6.92 -4.24
N ILE A 30 -0.28 7.62 -5.08
CA ILE A 30 -0.09 9.07 -4.97
C ILE A 30 -0.64 9.77 -6.22
N ALA A 31 -1.21 10.95 -6.05
CA ALA A 31 -1.65 11.79 -7.15
C ALA A 31 -1.28 13.26 -6.85
N SER A 32 -1.08 14.04 -7.91
CA SER A 32 -0.87 15.47 -7.75
C SER A 32 -2.19 16.19 -7.49
N GLN A 33 -2.13 17.30 -6.75
CA GLN A 33 -3.27 18.18 -6.56
C GLN A 33 -3.78 18.73 -7.91
N ASP A 34 -2.86 19.03 -8.81
CA ASP A 34 -3.17 19.48 -10.17
C ASP A 34 -4.06 18.49 -10.93
N LEU A 35 -3.83 17.19 -10.79
CA LEU A 35 -4.69 16.18 -11.43
C LEU A 35 -6.12 16.27 -10.89
N LYS A 36 -6.27 16.31 -9.57
CA LYS A 36 -7.59 16.39 -8.93
C LYS A 36 -8.34 17.69 -9.29
N GLU A 37 -7.65 18.83 -9.34
CA GLU A 37 -8.24 20.13 -9.58
C GLU A 37 -8.51 20.41 -11.07
N LYS A 38 -7.59 20.02 -11.97
CA LYS A 38 -7.67 20.32 -13.40
C LYS A 38 -8.39 19.26 -14.22
N ASP A 39 -8.34 18.00 -13.76
CA ASP A 39 -9.02 16.88 -14.40
C ASP A 39 -9.66 15.95 -13.37
N PRO A 40 -10.70 16.41 -12.65
CA PRO A 40 -11.38 15.63 -11.64
C PRO A 40 -11.99 14.33 -12.18
N GLN A 41 -12.40 14.30 -13.47
CA GLN A 41 -12.94 13.09 -14.07
C GLN A 41 -11.87 12.00 -14.23
N ALA A 42 -10.67 12.37 -14.66
CA ALA A 42 -9.54 11.42 -14.72
C ALA A 42 -9.16 10.95 -13.33
N TYR A 43 -9.09 11.85 -12.35
CA TYR A 43 -8.81 11.49 -10.95
C TYR A 43 -9.82 10.48 -10.40
N GLU A 44 -11.11 10.75 -10.56
CA GLU A 44 -12.19 9.84 -10.11
C GLU A 44 -12.15 8.49 -10.85
N ALA A 45 -11.85 8.50 -12.15
CA ALA A 45 -11.72 7.26 -12.92
C ALA A 45 -10.56 6.38 -12.42
N VAL A 46 -9.42 6.99 -12.06
CA VAL A 46 -8.27 6.27 -11.47
C VAL A 46 -8.65 5.70 -10.10
N CYS A 47 -9.24 6.50 -9.21
CA CYS A 47 -9.67 6.04 -7.89
C CYS A 47 -10.66 4.86 -7.99
N LYS A 48 -11.63 4.97 -8.89
CA LYS A 48 -12.61 3.91 -9.14
C LYS A 48 -11.96 2.65 -9.71
N GLY A 49 -11.01 2.81 -10.64
CA GLY A 49 -10.27 1.68 -11.23
C GLY A 49 -9.47 0.93 -10.16
N ILE A 50 -8.79 1.65 -9.28
CA ILE A 50 -8.04 1.05 -8.15
C ILE A 50 -9.00 0.31 -7.22
N ALA A 51 -10.13 0.91 -6.83
CA ALA A 51 -11.11 0.25 -5.98
C ALA A 51 -11.65 -1.04 -6.61
N GLN A 52 -12.00 -1.02 -7.90
CA GLN A 52 -12.44 -2.21 -8.62
C GLN A 52 -11.36 -3.30 -8.70
N ALA A 53 -10.09 -2.91 -8.88
CA ALA A 53 -8.98 -3.86 -8.89
C ALA A 53 -8.78 -4.52 -7.52
N ILE A 54 -8.86 -3.74 -6.44
CA ILE A 54 -8.80 -4.24 -5.07
C ILE A 54 -9.95 -5.21 -4.78
N ASP A 55 -11.20 -4.84 -5.14
CA ASP A 55 -12.36 -5.72 -4.99
C ASP A 55 -12.19 -7.02 -5.78
N TYR A 56 -11.63 -6.93 -7.00
CA TYR A 56 -11.37 -8.11 -7.82
C TYR A 56 -10.31 -9.03 -7.20
N ILE A 57 -9.19 -8.47 -6.72
CA ILE A 57 -8.11 -9.24 -6.08
C ILE A 57 -8.66 -9.96 -4.83
N ASN A 58 -9.40 -9.26 -3.99
CA ASN A 58 -9.96 -9.83 -2.77
C ASN A 58 -11.01 -10.93 -3.05
N ALA A 59 -11.79 -10.78 -4.11
CA ALA A 59 -12.79 -11.77 -4.51
C ALA A 59 -12.21 -12.96 -5.31
N ASN A 60 -11.10 -12.75 -6.04
CA ASN A 60 -10.56 -13.71 -6.99
C ASN A 60 -9.03 -13.82 -6.91
N PRO A 61 -8.44 -14.13 -5.75
CA PRO A 61 -6.99 -14.08 -5.56
C PRO A 61 -6.22 -15.03 -6.51
N GLU A 62 -6.79 -16.19 -6.84
CA GLU A 62 -6.17 -17.14 -7.76
C GLU A 62 -6.11 -16.62 -9.20
N GLU A 63 -7.19 -15.98 -9.67
CA GLU A 63 -7.21 -15.39 -11.01
C GLU A 63 -6.30 -14.15 -11.08
N ALA A 64 -6.28 -13.36 -10.00
CA ALA A 64 -5.37 -12.21 -9.89
C ALA A 64 -3.90 -12.67 -9.92
N ALA A 65 -3.55 -13.74 -9.19
CA ALA A 65 -2.21 -14.32 -9.20
C ALA A 65 -1.80 -14.79 -10.61
N LYS A 66 -2.71 -15.41 -11.37
CA LYS A 66 -2.45 -15.81 -12.77
C LYS A 66 -2.12 -14.62 -13.68
N LEU A 67 -2.75 -13.46 -13.43
CA LEU A 67 -2.52 -12.26 -14.23
C LEU A 67 -1.18 -11.58 -13.91
N THR A 68 -0.68 -11.71 -12.69
CA THR A 68 0.47 -10.94 -12.21
C THR A 68 1.74 -11.76 -12.06
N CYS A 69 1.67 -13.09 -11.92
CA CYS A 69 2.84 -13.93 -11.64
C CYS A 69 3.94 -13.80 -12.71
N GLU A 70 3.60 -13.77 -13.99
CA GLU A 70 4.58 -13.60 -15.08
C GLU A 70 5.24 -12.21 -15.02
N PHE A 71 4.45 -11.16 -14.79
CA PHE A 71 4.95 -9.80 -14.68
C PHE A 71 5.89 -9.62 -13.48
N ASN A 72 5.55 -10.24 -12.35
CA ASN A 72 6.34 -10.20 -11.12
C ASN A 72 7.53 -11.16 -11.12
N GLY A 73 7.62 -12.07 -12.10
CA GLY A 73 8.66 -13.08 -12.18
C GLY A 73 8.53 -14.20 -11.14
N ASN A 74 7.33 -14.39 -10.62
CA ASN A 74 7.02 -15.41 -9.61
C ASN A 74 6.40 -16.66 -10.24
N THR A 75 6.46 -17.79 -9.52
CA THR A 75 5.60 -18.92 -9.81
C THR A 75 4.15 -18.59 -9.44
N LEU A 76 3.17 -19.27 -10.03
CA LEU A 76 1.76 -19.06 -9.67
C LEU A 76 1.51 -19.39 -8.18
N GLU A 77 2.18 -20.41 -7.65
CA GLU A 77 2.06 -20.83 -6.26
C GLU A 77 2.56 -19.73 -5.31
N ASP A 78 3.74 -19.19 -5.57
CA ASP A 78 4.33 -18.12 -4.76
C ASP A 78 3.49 -16.83 -4.85
N GLU A 79 3.06 -16.45 -6.06
CA GLU A 79 2.25 -15.27 -6.27
C GLU A 79 0.93 -15.35 -5.51
N LEU A 80 0.26 -16.52 -5.56
CA LEU A 80 -0.97 -16.74 -4.81
C LEU A 80 -0.74 -16.67 -3.30
N LYS A 81 0.35 -17.25 -2.81
CA LYS A 81 0.75 -17.18 -1.40
C LYS A 81 0.97 -15.73 -0.95
N TYR A 82 1.64 -14.91 -1.77
CA TYR A 82 1.89 -13.49 -1.44
C TYR A 82 0.59 -12.68 -1.48
N MET A 83 -0.29 -12.92 -2.44
CA MET A 83 -1.59 -12.27 -2.50
C MET A 83 -2.47 -12.59 -1.30
N GLN A 84 -2.50 -13.84 -0.86
CA GLN A 84 -3.28 -14.27 0.31
C GLN A 84 -2.75 -13.68 1.64
N LYS A 85 -1.46 -13.36 1.70
CA LYS A 85 -0.86 -12.68 2.85
C LYS A 85 -0.99 -11.15 2.80
N GLY A 86 -1.25 -10.60 1.61
CA GLY A 86 -1.40 -9.17 1.41
C GLY A 86 -2.74 -8.66 1.95
N ASN A 87 -2.74 -7.46 2.49
CA ASN A 87 -3.96 -6.73 2.83
C ASN A 87 -4.20 -5.66 1.76
N TYR A 88 -5.15 -5.91 0.88
CA TYR A 88 -5.52 -5.00 -0.20
C TYR A 88 -6.74 -4.18 0.22
N SER A 89 -6.55 -2.88 0.42
CA SER A 89 -7.58 -1.97 0.88
C SER A 89 -7.50 -0.63 0.15
N VAL A 90 -8.64 0.04 -0.01
CA VAL A 90 -8.73 1.44 -0.42
C VAL A 90 -8.53 2.41 0.75
N GLU A 91 -8.58 1.90 1.97
CA GLU A 91 -8.32 2.67 3.18
C GLU A 91 -6.84 2.54 3.55
N THR A 92 -6.25 3.63 4.01
CA THR A 92 -4.87 3.63 4.51
C THR A 92 -4.84 3.44 6.02
N THR A 93 -3.74 2.88 6.52
CA THR A 93 -3.55 2.63 7.96
C THR A 93 -2.17 3.13 8.37
N GLY A 94 -2.08 3.83 9.50
CA GLY A 94 -0.82 4.26 10.11
C GLY A 94 0.01 5.27 9.30
N ILE A 95 -0.58 5.95 8.33
CA ILE A 95 0.13 6.93 7.49
C ILE A 95 0.47 8.18 8.31
N PHE A 96 -0.44 8.61 9.17
CA PHE A 96 -0.20 9.77 10.03
C PHE A 96 0.89 9.50 11.07
N ASP A 97 0.91 8.32 11.66
CA ASP A 97 1.95 7.92 12.61
C ASP A 97 3.33 7.87 11.93
N LEU A 98 3.40 7.33 10.71
CA LEU A 98 4.64 7.31 9.94
C LEU A 98 5.11 8.72 9.57
N ALA A 99 4.21 9.59 9.12
CA ALA A 99 4.55 10.98 8.79
C ALA A 99 5.02 11.77 10.03
N SER A 100 4.36 11.54 11.17
CA SER A 100 4.76 12.14 12.45
C SER A 100 6.15 11.68 12.88
N PHE A 101 6.40 10.37 12.84
CA PHE A 101 7.73 9.81 13.10
C PHE A 101 8.80 10.40 12.19
N MET A 102 8.53 10.50 10.88
CA MET A 102 9.48 11.06 9.92
C MET A 102 9.77 12.54 10.19
N SER A 103 8.76 13.33 10.57
CA SER A 103 8.92 14.74 10.93
C SER A 103 9.72 14.90 12.22
N GLU A 104 9.38 14.17 13.27
CA GLU A 104 10.04 14.23 14.59
C GLU A 104 11.53 13.83 14.52
N ASN A 105 11.87 12.94 13.60
CA ASN A 105 13.25 12.47 13.41
C ASN A 105 14.01 13.19 12.28
N GLY A 106 13.42 14.24 11.70
CA GLY A 106 14.09 15.09 10.70
C GLY A 106 14.27 14.44 9.32
N PHE A 107 13.49 13.40 9.00
CA PHE A 107 13.47 12.82 7.65
C PHE A 107 12.68 13.70 6.66
N ILE A 108 11.73 14.47 7.16
CA ILE A 108 10.98 15.47 6.41
C ILE A 108 10.91 16.77 7.20
N ASP A 109 10.96 17.91 6.51
CA ASP A 109 10.94 19.24 7.13
C ASP A 109 9.52 19.75 7.47
N LYS A 110 8.49 19.00 7.08
CA LYS A 110 7.09 19.38 7.26
C LYS A 110 6.44 18.52 8.34
N SER A 111 5.76 19.18 9.28
CA SER A 111 4.86 18.53 10.23
C SER A 111 3.40 18.64 9.77
N PHE A 112 2.59 17.68 10.20
CA PHE A 112 1.16 17.62 9.89
C PHE A 112 0.38 17.63 11.20
N ALA A 113 -0.75 18.32 11.23
CA ALA A 113 -1.59 18.41 12.41
C ALA A 113 -2.61 17.27 12.51
N ALA A 114 -3.01 16.71 11.36
CA ALA A 114 -3.98 15.64 11.27
C ALA A 114 -3.76 14.80 10.00
N TYR A 115 -4.37 13.63 9.97
CA TYR A 115 -4.34 12.73 8.82
C TYR A 115 -4.85 13.39 7.53
N GLU A 116 -5.86 14.24 7.63
CA GLU A 116 -6.47 14.98 6.52
C GLU A 116 -5.50 15.94 5.81
N ASP A 117 -4.41 16.32 6.47
CA ASP A 117 -3.34 17.12 5.84
C ASP A 117 -2.48 16.33 4.84
N LEU A 118 -2.56 14.99 4.90
CA LEU A 118 -1.75 14.07 4.11
C LEU A 118 -2.48 13.51 2.90
N VAL A 119 -3.81 13.47 2.94
CA VAL A 119 -4.63 12.76 1.97
C VAL A 119 -5.68 13.67 1.33
N PHE A 120 -6.22 13.25 0.21
CA PHE A 120 -7.39 13.89 -0.36
C PHE A 120 -8.66 13.53 0.42
N ASP A 121 -9.65 14.41 0.41
CA ASP A 121 -10.91 14.31 1.15
C ASP A 121 -11.76 13.05 0.89
N ASN A 122 -11.50 12.36 -0.21
CA ASN A 122 -12.14 11.10 -0.57
C ASN A 122 -11.38 9.85 -0.08
N VAL A 123 -10.19 10.01 0.48
CA VAL A 123 -9.40 8.90 1.03
C VAL A 123 -9.71 8.74 2.51
N LYS A 124 -9.92 7.51 2.94
CA LYS A 124 -10.22 7.16 4.34
C LYS A 124 -9.06 6.41 4.96
N GLY A 125 -8.96 6.52 6.28
CA GLY A 125 -7.94 5.82 7.05
C GLY A 125 -7.44 6.63 8.25
N ASN A 126 -6.22 6.39 8.63
CA ASN A 126 -5.53 7.07 9.75
C ASN A 126 -4.02 7.16 9.54
#